data_ef27e22cfebba549baa2d5265219a630
#
_entry.id   ef27e22cfebba549baa2d5265219a630
#
_cell.length_a   1.000
_cell.length_b   1.000
_cell.length_c   1.000
_cell.angle_alpha   90.00
_cell.angle_beta   90.00
_cell.angle_gamma   90.00
#
_symmetry.space_group_name_H-M   'P 1'
#
loop_
_entity.id
_entity.type
_entity.pdbx_description
1 polymer ?
#
loop_
_entity_poly.entity_id
_entity_poly.type
_entity_poly.pdbx_seq_one_letter_code
_entity_poly.pdbx_strand_id
1 'polypeptide(L)'
;MSEQRPRAVAVGEALIEFVRGGDGRFGIGCAGDTFNVAVYLARAGIDAAFATALGDDPYSEAILALAAAEGVASDLVLRTRGRLPGLAVVDADTAGARRRYDWGADAPARDLFELPDWGRVAEGLTKAKLVYFSGITLSLYSNTGLGRFLALIEMVRQQGVKVAFDGNFRPRGWRGDLSRTRTVFMEALKRVDMALPAYDDEAVLWGDPSPESTVERLQAFGIAEIVVKNGPNSALVASGAQNEFIPVPEVVVPVDTTAAGDSFNAAYIAARMSGKGPAEAAAAAHRLAAQVIRHRGALMPRAAAAVH
;
A
#
# COMPACT_ATOMS: atom_id res chain seq x y z
N MET A 1 -29.85 -11.60 9.67
CA MET A 1 -29.11 -10.83 8.66
C MET A 1 -27.68 -10.76 9.17
N SER A 2 -26.74 -11.44 8.52
CA SER A 2 -25.31 -11.30 8.89
C SER A 2 -24.92 -9.85 8.57
N GLU A 3 -24.49 -9.09 9.57
CA GLU A 3 -23.88 -7.77 9.33
C GLU A 3 -22.72 -7.98 8.34
N GLN A 4 -22.89 -7.39 7.16
CA GLN A 4 -21.86 -7.45 6.13
C GLN A 4 -20.64 -6.69 6.65
N ARG A 5 -19.51 -7.38 6.81
CA ARG A 5 -18.28 -6.76 7.30
C ARG A 5 -17.92 -5.55 6.44
N PRO A 6 -17.40 -4.46 7.04
CA PRO A 6 -17.03 -3.28 6.26
C PRO A 6 -15.90 -3.61 5.30
N ARG A 7 -16.11 -3.37 4.00
CA ARG A 7 -15.15 -3.71 2.93
C ARG A 7 -14.08 -2.65 2.78
N ALA A 8 -12.81 -3.05 2.77
CA ALA A 8 -11.69 -2.23 2.36
C ALA A 8 -11.20 -2.66 0.97
N VAL A 9 -10.93 -1.70 0.08
CA VAL A 9 -10.40 -1.98 -1.25
C VAL A 9 -9.03 -1.33 -1.40
N ALA A 10 -7.99 -2.13 -1.63
CA ALA A 10 -6.68 -1.65 -2.01
C ALA A 10 -6.54 -1.60 -3.53
N VAL A 11 -6.01 -0.50 -4.08
CA VAL A 11 -5.88 -0.26 -5.52
C VAL A 11 -4.41 -0.13 -5.89
N GLY A 12 -3.92 -0.93 -6.85
CA GLY A 12 -2.55 -0.81 -7.32
C GLY A 12 -2.07 -2.02 -8.13
N GLU A 13 -0.79 -2.32 -8.06
CA GLU A 13 -0.16 -3.40 -8.80
C GLU A 13 0.18 -4.58 -7.90
N ALA A 14 -0.06 -5.80 -8.39
CA ALA A 14 0.57 -7.01 -7.91
C ALA A 14 1.51 -7.55 -9.00
N LEU A 15 2.68 -7.99 -8.60
CA LEU A 15 3.75 -8.41 -9.51
C LEU A 15 4.43 -9.69 -9.02
N ILE A 16 5.16 -10.33 -9.90
CA ILE A 16 6.03 -11.45 -9.57
C ILE A 16 7.40 -10.92 -9.11
N GLU A 17 7.90 -11.47 -8.02
CA GLU A 17 9.20 -11.11 -7.48
C GLU A 17 10.13 -12.32 -7.46
N PHE A 18 11.32 -12.17 -8.07
CA PHE A 18 12.41 -13.12 -7.95
C PHE A 18 13.40 -12.60 -6.91
N VAL A 19 13.56 -13.31 -5.83
CA VAL A 19 14.47 -12.94 -4.74
C VAL A 19 15.65 -13.90 -4.73
N ARG A 20 16.88 -13.38 -4.90
CA ARG A 20 18.09 -14.18 -4.85
C ARG A 20 18.41 -14.61 -3.43
N GLY A 21 18.53 -15.92 -3.22
CA GLY A 21 19.00 -16.50 -1.96
C GLY A 21 20.51 -16.47 -1.83
N GLY A 22 21.03 -16.72 -0.62
CA GLY A 22 22.46 -16.82 -0.35
C GLY A 22 23.15 -17.99 -1.05
N ASP A 23 22.39 -18.98 -1.51
CA ASP A 23 22.84 -20.11 -2.33
C ASP A 23 22.89 -19.80 -3.86
N GLY A 24 22.58 -18.55 -4.23
CA GLY A 24 22.54 -18.09 -5.61
C GLY A 24 21.28 -18.47 -6.38
N ARG A 25 20.36 -19.22 -5.79
CA ARG A 25 19.07 -19.58 -6.40
C ARG A 25 18.07 -18.46 -6.22
N PHE A 26 17.10 -18.41 -7.13
CA PHE A 26 15.98 -17.46 -7.03
C PHE A 26 14.73 -18.15 -6.46
N GLY A 27 14.20 -17.59 -5.39
CA GLY A 27 12.84 -17.85 -4.96
C GLY A 27 11.86 -17.00 -5.75
N ILE A 28 10.70 -17.56 -6.09
CA ILE A 28 9.62 -16.85 -6.76
C ILE A 28 8.56 -16.53 -5.72
N GLY A 29 8.13 -15.27 -5.69
CA GLY A 29 7.04 -14.77 -4.84
C GLY A 29 6.14 -13.80 -5.59
N CYS A 30 5.08 -13.39 -4.93
CA CYS A 30 4.22 -12.27 -5.37
C CYS A 30 4.42 -11.11 -4.41
N ALA A 31 4.48 -9.92 -4.96
CA ALA A 31 4.67 -8.68 -4.21
C ALA A 31 3.80 -7.55 -4.78
N GLY A 32 3.78 -6.43 -4.10
CA GLY A 32 3.05 -5.22 -4.44
C GLY A 32 2.66 -4.53 -3.14
N ASP A 33 2.97 -3.25 -2.99
CA ASP A 33 2.74 -2.54 -1.72
C ASP A 33 1.25 -2.56 -1.32
N THR A 34 0.36 -2.22 -2.24
CA THR A 34 -1.09 -2.23 -2.00
C THR A 34 -1.65 -3.65 -1.90
N PHE A 35 -1.06 -4.63 -2.61
CA PHE A 35 -1.40 -6.04 -2.45
C PHE A 35 -1.01 -6.57 -1.07
N ASN A 36 0.17 -6.20 -0.57
CA ASN A 36 0.61 -6.53 0.78
C ASN A 36 -0.37 -5.96 1.82
N VAL A 37 -0.81 -4.71 1.66
CA VAL A 37 -1.83 -4.10 2.53
C VAL A 37 -3.14 -4.90 2.48
N ALA A 38 -3.63 -5.29 1.30
CA ALA A 38 -4.84 -6.09 1.17
C ALA A 38 -4.73 -7.44 1.92
N VAL A 39 -3.59 -8.12 1.80
CA VAL A 39 -3.33 -9.38 2.51
C VAL A 39 -3.34 -9.20 4.02
N TYR A 40 -2.63 -8.20 4.55
CA TYR A 40 -2.60 -7.97 6.00
C TYR A 40 -3.95 -7.48 6.55
N LEU A 41 -4.74 -6.73 5.77
CA LEU A 41 -6.12 -6.39 6.12
C LEU A 41 -7.00 -7.65 6.23
N ALA A 42 -6.92 -8.56 5.25
CA ALA A 42 -7.65 -9.83 5.27
C ALA A 42 -7.24 -10.69 6.47
N ARG A 43 -5.94 -10.78 6.75
CA ARG A 43 -5.40 -11.48 7.94
C ARG A 43 -5.90 -10.89 9.27
N ALA A 44 -6.15 -9.58 9.30
CA ALA A 44 -6.76 -8.88 10.44
C ALA A 44 -8.29 -9.04 10.52
N GLY A 45 -8.90 -9.83 9.62
CA GLY A 45 -10.34 -10.12 9.63
C GLY A 45 -11.21 -9.06 8.95
N ILE A 46 -10.62 -8.12 8.22
CA ILE A 46 -11.35 -7.16 7.38
C ILE A 46 -11.78 -7.85 6.08
N ASP A 47 -12.97 -7.53 5.57
CA ASP A 47 -13.36 -7.88 4.19
C ASP A 47 -12.50 -7.06 3.21
N ALA A 48 -11.38 -7.63 2.78
CA ALA A 48 -10.41 -6.97 1.91
C ALA A 48 -10.58 -7.41 0.46
N ALA A 49 -10.60 -6.44 -0.45
CA ALA A 49 -10.58 -6.69 -1.88
C ALA A 49 -9.38 -5.98 -2.52
N PHE A 50 -8.92 -6.51 -3.64
CA PHE A 50 -7.84 -5.94 -4.40
C PHE A 50 -8.30 -5.55 -5.81
N ALA A 51 -8.11 -4.27 -6.16
CA ALA A 51 -8.45 -3.72 -7.46
C ALA A 51 -7.19 -3.51 -8.30
N THR A 52 -7.07 -4.27 -9.37
CA THR A 52 -5.92 -4.26 -10.29
C THR A 52 -6.33 -4.82 -11.65
N ALA A 53 -5.38 -4.90 -12.58
CA ALA A 53 -5.52 -5.69 -13.79
C ALA A 53 -4.36 -6.69 -13.93
N LEU A 54 -4.67 -7.90 -14.36
CA LEU A 54 -3.75 -9.00 -14.56
C LEU A 54 -3.92 -9.61 -15.96
N GLY A 55 -2.95 -10.41 -16.38
CA GLY A 55 -3.01 -11.17 -17.61
C GLY A 55 -3.83 -12.48 -17.52
N ASP A 56 -3.76 -13.29 -18.56
CA ASP A 56 -4.35 -14.64 -18.64
C ASP A 56 -3.27 -15.74 -18.62
N ASP A 57 -2.16 -15.45 -17.98
CA ASP A 57 -0.95 -16.24 -17.91
C ASP A 57 -0.78 -16.96 -16.55
N PRO A 58 0.10 -17.97 -16.45
CA PRO A 58 0.28 -18.73 -15.20
C PRO A 58 0.76 -17.89 -14.01
N TYR A 59 1.46 -16.78 -14.23
CA TYR A 59 1.95 -15.92 -13.15
C TYR A 59 0.82 -15.04 -12.60
N SER A 60 -0.05 -14.55 -13.46
CA SER A 60 -1.30 -13.88 -13.07
C SER A 60 -2.20 -14.82 -12.26
N GLU A 61 -2.31 -16.12 -12.67
CA GLU A 61 -3.04 -17.13 -11.89
C GLU A 61 -2.40 -17.39 -10.51
N ALA A 62 -1.07 -17.37 -10.43
CA ALA A 62 -0.38 -17.53 -9.15
C ALA A 62 -0.69 -16.36 -8.17
N ILE A 63 -0.77 -15.12 -8.67
CA ILE A 63 -1.18 -13.96 -7.87
C ILE A 63 -2.63 -14.15 -7.37
N LEU A 64 -3.55 -14.58 -8.25
CA LEU A 64 -4.94 -14.82 -7.87
C LEU A 64 -5.08 -15.96 -6.86
N ALA A 65 -4.32 -17.05 -7.04
CA ALA A 65 -4.29 -18.16 -6.11
C ALA A 65 -3.80 -17.74 -4.72
N LEU A 66 -2.76 -16.88 -4.66
CA LEU A 66 -2.28 -16.31 -3.41
C LEU A 66 -3.34 -15.40 -2.78
N ALA A 67 -3.97 -14.52 -3.55
CA ALA A 67 -5.05 -13.66 -3.06
C ALA A 67 -6.18 -14.49 -2.42
N ALA A 68 -6.62 -15.55 -3.10
CA ALA A 68 -7.65 -16.45 -2.59
C ALA A 68 -7.21 -17.20 -1.31
N ALA A 69 -5.97 -17.72 -1.27
CA ALA A 69 -5.40 -18.38 -0.09
C ALA A 69 -5.29 -17.42 1.11
N GLU A 70 -5.08 -16.13 0.88
CA GLU A 70 -5.01 -15.09 1.90
C GLU A 70 -6.38 -14.48 2.26
N GLY A 71 -7.44 -14.87 1.57
CA GLY A 71 -8.79 -14.35 1.82
C GLY A 71 -9.03 -12.96 1.25
N VAL A 72 -8.22 -12.54 0.26
CA VAL A 72 -8.41 -11.28 -0.46
C VAL A 72 -9.37 -11.52 -1.63
N ALA A 73 -10.45 -10.76 -1.69
CA ALA A 73 -11.41 -10.85 -2.78
C ALA A 73 -10.82 -10.27 -4.08
N SER A 74 -11.02 -10.98 -5.20
CA SER A 74 -10.49 -10.66 -6.52
C SER A 74 -11.57 -10.27 -7.54
N ASP A 75 -12.78 -10.00 -7.07
CA ASP A 75 -13.90 -9.58 -7.93
C ASP A 75 -13.67 -8.23 -8.64
N LEU A 76 -12.71 -7.44 -8.17
CA LEU A 76 -12.28 -6.18 -8.79
C LEU A 76 -10.99 -6.31 -9.62
N VAL A 77 -10.53 -7.54 -9.87
CA VAL A 77 -9.39 -7.79 -10.77
C VAL A 77 -9.90 -7.86 -12.21
N LEU A 78 -9.42 -6.96 -13.07
CA LEU A 78 -9.68 -7.03 -14.51
C LEU A 78 -8.69 -7.98 -15.18
N ARG A 79 -9.10 -8.60 -16.29
CA ARG A 79 -8.26 -9.55 -17.04
C ARG A 79 -7.99 -9.04 -18.44
N THR A 80 -6.74 -9.15 -18.88
CA THR A 80 -6.30 -8.77 -20.21
C THR A 80 -5.61 -9.95 -20.89
N ARG A 81 -5.89 -10.18 -22.17
CA ARG A 81 -5.28 -11.29 -22.89
C ARG A 81 -3.86 -10.97 -23.36
N GLY A 82 -2.98 -11.97 -23.26
CA GLY A 82 -1.63 -11.92 -23.82
C GLY A 82 -0.69 -10.94 -23.12
N ARG A 83 -1.03 -10.46 -21.93
CA ARG A 83 -0.16 -9.58 -21.12
C ARG A 83 0.28 -10.28 -19.84
N LEU A 84 1.45 -9.92 -19.36
CA LEU A 84 2.05 -10.46 -18.15
C LEU A 84 2.00 -9.45 -17.01
N PRO A 85 1.94 -9.88 -15.73
CA PRO A 85 2.07 -8.98 -14.59
C PRO A 85 3.47 -8.35 -14.58
N GLY A 86 3.65 -7.30 -13.80
CA GLY A 86 4.97 -6.74 -13.55
C GLY A 86 5.92 -7.79 -12.94
N LEU A 87 7.20 -7.62 -13.16
CA LEU A 87 8.26 -8.47 -12.65
C LEU A 87 9.29 -7.63 -11.92
N ALA A 88 9.71 -8.08 -10.75
CA ALA A 88 10.86 -7.53 -10.06
C ALA A 88 11.90 -8.61 -9.76
N VAL A 89 13.18 -8.26 -9.88
CA VAL A 89 14.29 -9.08 -9.37
C VAL A 89 14.93 -8.34 -8.20
N VAL A 90 15.00 -9.02 -7.08
CA VAL A 90 15.69 -8.52 -5.87
C VAL A 90 16.97 -9.32 -5.69
N ASP A 91 18.07 -8.63 -5.81
CA ASP A 91 19.42 -9.17 -5.63
C ASP A 91 20.06 -8.53 -4.39
N ALA A 92 20.80 -9.31 -3.61
CA ALA A 92 21.62 -8.80 -2.53
C ALA A 92 23.06 -8.72 -3.03
N ASP A 93 23.71 -7.57 -2.87
CA ASP A 93 25.13 -7.48 -3.13
C ASP A 93 25.94 -8.18 -2.03
N THR A 94 27.25 -8.28 -2.24
CA THR A 94 28.18 -8.93 -1.30
C THR A 94 28.24 -8.24 0.08
N ALA A 95 27.78 -7.00 0.17
CA ALA A 95 27.68 -6.23 1.41
C ALA A 95 26.29 -6.35 2.07
N GLY A 96 25.37 -7.14 1.47
CA GLY A 96 24.00 -7.32 1.98
C GLY A 96 23.03 -6.22 1.56
N ALA A 97 23.45 -5.20 0.81
CA ALA A 97 22.56 -4.19 0.30
C ALA A 97 21.68 -4.77 -0.82
N ARG A 98 20.38 -4.57 -0.69
CA ARG A 98 19.41 -5.06 -1.67
C ARG A 98 19.31 -4.12 -2.86
N ARG A 99 19.40 -4.70 -4.06
CA ARG A 99 19.15 -4.03 -5.34
C ARG A 99 17.89 -4.60 -5.96
N ARG A 100 16.99 -3.73 -6.35
CA ARG A 100 15.75 -4.11 -7.02
C ARG A 100 15.80 -3.64 -8.47
N TYR A 101 15.43 -4.52 -9.37
CA TYR A 101 15.30 -4.28 -10.81
C TYR A 101 13.85 -4.60 -11.20
N ASP A 102 13.16 -3.65 -11.84
CA ASP A 102 11.74 -3.77 -12.17
C ASP A 102 11.55 -3.82 -13.69
N TRP A 103 10.72 -4.75 -14.14
CA TRP A 103 10.18 -4.84 -15.49
C TRP A 103 8.66 -4.86 -15.38
N GLY A 104 7.99 -4.01 -16.13
CA GLY A 104 6.54 -3.91 -16.02
C GLY A 104 5.99 -2.73 -16.80
N ALA A 105 6.73 -2.26 -17.84
CA ALA A 105 6.24 -1.17 -18.68
C ALA A 105 4.88 -1.49 -19.32
N ASP A 106 4.66 -2.77 -19.63
CA ASP A 106 3.43 -3.29 -20.27
C ASP A 106 2.50 -4.04 -19.30
N ALA A 107 2.76 -3.95 -17.97
CA ALA A 107 1.92 -4.61 -16.99
C ALA A 107 0.46 -4.09 -17.05
N PRO A 108 -0.55 -4.99 -17.06
CA PRO A 108 -1.96 -4.60 -17.20
C PRO A 108 -2.43 -3.59 -16.15
N ALA A 109 -1.89 -3.66 -14.94
CA ALA A 109 -2.23 -2.77 -13.84
C ALA A 109 -2.06 -1.28 -14.20
N ARG A 110 -1.14 -0.96 -15.12
CA ARG A 110 -0.90 0.41 -15.59
C ARG A 110 -2.06 1.02 -16.33
N ASP A 111 -2.89 0.17 -16.95
CA ASP A 111 -4.02 0.59 -17.77
C ASP A 111 -5.38 0.36 -17.08
N LEU A 112 -5.38 0.01 -15.78
CA LEU A 112 -6.57 -0.37 -15.03
C LEU A 112 -7.78 0.54 -15.31
N PHE A 113 -7.57 1.84 -15.31
CA PHE A 113 -8.63 2.85 -15.55
C PHE A 113 -8.80 3.23 -17.03
N GLU A 114 -8.11 2.53 -17.93
CA GLU A 114 -8.25 2.70 -19.38
C GLU A 114 -8.82 1.45 -20.07
N LEU A 115 -8.90 0.32 -19.36
CA LEU A 115 -9.53 -0.91 -19.83
C LEU A 115 -11.04 -0.73 -19.99
N PRO A 116 -11.69 -1.42 -20.95
CA PRO A 116 -13.13 -1.29 -21.20
C PRO A 116 -14.00 -1.49 -19.95
N ASP A 117 -13.63 -2.46 -19.11
CA ASP A 117 -14.42 -2.87 -17.93
C ASP A 117 -14.05 -2.13 -16.63
N TRP A 118 -13.28 -1.03 -16.70
CA TRP A 118 -12.91 -0.28 -15.50
C TRP A 118 -14.11 0.23 -14.69
N GLY A 119 -15.28 0.37 -15.32
CA GLY A 119 -16.53 0.71 -14.64
C GLY A 119 -16.91 -0.25 -13.51
N ARG A 120 -16.56 -1.55 -13.63
CA ARG A 120 -16.75 -2.54 -12.56
C ARG A 120 -15.91 -2.21 -11.32
N VAL A 121 -14.68 -1.77 -11.56
CA VAL A 121 -13.81 -1.30 -10.46
C VAL A 121 -14.41 -0.05 -9.81
N ALA A 122 -14.83 0.92 -10.62
CA ALA A 122 -15.46 2.14 -10.13
C ALA A 122 -16.69 1.83 -9.25
N GLU A 123 -17.58 0.96 -9.70
CA GLU A 123 -18.74 0.51 -8.91
C GLU A 123 -18.31 -0.17 -7.60
N GLY A 124 -17.28 -1.02 -7.63
CA GLY A 124 -16.75 -1.67 -6.43
C GLY A 124 -16.20 -0.69 -5.41
N LEU A 125 -15.51 0.36 -5.85
CA LEU A 125 -14.99 1.41 -4.97
C LEU A 125 -16.11 2.23 -4.32
N THR A 126 -17.23 2.48 -5.00
CA THR A 126 -18.37 3.20 -4.40
C THR A 126 -19.06 2.39 -3.29
N LYS A 127 -18.93 1.08 -3.27
CA LYS A 127 -19.51 0.18 -2.27
C LYS A 127 -18.57 -0.09 -1.09
N ALA A 128 -17.33 0.40 -1.14
CA ALA A 128 -16.36 0.22 -0.08
C ALA A 128 -16.66 1.12 1.13
N LYS A 129 -16.10 0.77 2.29
CA LYS A 129 -16.00 1.66 3.45
C LYS A 129 -14.71 2.45 3.45
N LEU A 130 -13.66 1.85 2.86
CA LEU A 130 -12.36 2.48 2.73
C LEU A 130 -11.71 2.07 1.41
N VAL A 131 -11.08 3.02 0.74
CA VAL A 131 -10.20 2.80 -0.41
C VAL A 131 -8.79 3.19 0.00
N TYR A 132 -7.83 2.29 -0.24
CA TYR A 132 -6.40 2.51 0.00
C TYR A 132 -5.63 2.49 -1.32
N PHE A 133 -4.70 3.42 -1.48
CA PHE A 133 -3.75 3.44 -2.58
C PHE A 133 -2.44 4.14 -2.16
N SER A 134 -1.42 4.08 -3.01
CA SER A 134 -0.10 4.64 -2.70
C SER A 134 0.44 5.55 -3.80
N GLY A 135 1.56 6.19 -3.53
CA GLY A 135 2.32 6.93 -4.54
C GLY A 135 2.86 6.02 -5.65
N ILE A 136 3.13 4.73 -5.37
CA ILE A 136 3.46 3.75 -6.41
C ILE A 136 2.27 3.58 -7.34
N THR A 137 1.06 3.40 -6.81
CA THR A 137 -0.19 3.32 -7.59
C THR A 137 -0.33 4.51 -8.55
N LEU A 138 -0.13 5.72 -8.05
CA LEU A 138 -0.22 6.93 -8.88
C LEU A 138 0.83 6.96 -10.01
N SER A 139 2.01 6.39 -9.78
CA SER A 139 3.10 6.34 -10.77
C SER A 139 2.85 5.35 -11.92
N LEU A 140 1.91 4.42 -11.75
CA LEU A 140 1.57 3.43 -12.77
C LEU A 140 0.84 4.06 -13.96
N TYR A 141 -0.09 4.98 -13.69
CA TYR A 141 -1.09 5.38 -14.66
C TYR A 141 -0.58 6.43 -15.64
N SER A 142 -1.10 6.35 -16.87
CA SER A 142 -1.02 7.42 -17.86
C SER A 142 -1.72 8.68 -17.34
N ASN A 143 -1.57 9.80 -18.02
CA ASN A 143 -2.31 11.02 -17.65
C ASN A 143 -3.83 10.81 -17.71
N THR A 144 -4.32 10.02 -18.66
CA THR A 144 -5.75 9.69 -18.81
C THR A 144 -6.22 8.81 -17.67
N GLY A 145 -5.51 7.70 -17.40
CA GLY A 145 -5.84 6.78 -16.32
C GLY A 145 -5.77 7.45 -14.94
N LEU A 146 -4.75 8.29 -14.72
CA LEU A 146 -4.58 9.07 -13.50
C LEU A 146 -5.74 10.06 -13.30
N GLY A 147 -6.12 10.79 -14.36
CA GLY A 147 -7.25 11.73 -14.29
C GLY A 147 -8.57 11.03 -13.93
N ARG A 148 -8.84 9.87 -14.56
CA ARG A 148 -10.02 9.04 -14.22
C ARG A 148 -9.97 8.52 -12.79
N PHE A 149 -8.82 8.03 -12.35
CA PHE A 149 -8.64 7.55 -10.97
C PHE A 149 -8.87 8.66 -9.95
N LEU A 150 -8.25 9.82 -10.10
CA LEU A 150 -8.41 10.94 -9.16
C LEU A 150 -9.85 11.47 -9.13
N ALA A 151 -10.53 11.51 -10.28
CA ALA A 151 -11.95 11.87 -10.34
C ALA A 151 -12.83 10.84 -9.63
N LEU A 152 -12.51 9.55 -9.78
CA LEU A 152 -13.20 8.46 -9.07
C LEU A 152 -12.99 8.56 -7.56
N ILE A 153 -11.76 8.80 -7.10
CA ILE A 153 -11.45 8.97 -5.67
C ILE A 153 -12.21 10.16 -5.08
N GLU A 154 -12.30 11.28 -5.81
CA GLU A 154 -13.12 12.43 -5.40
C GLU A 154 -14.59 12.02 -5.23
N MET A 155 -15.15 11.33 -6.22
CA MET A 155 -16.55 10.89 -6.22
C MET A 155 -16.86 9.95 -5.04
N VAL A 156 -16.03 8.92 -4.82
CA VAL A 156 -16.27 7.96 -3.73
C VAL A 156 -16.15 8.62 -2.36
N ARG A 157 -15.21 9.55 -2.19
CA ARG A 157 -15.06 10.34 -0.97
C ARG A 157 -16.31 11.18 -0.69
N GLN A 158 -16.85 11.84 -1.72
CA GLN A 158 -18.10 12.62 -1.61
C GLN A 158 -19.30 11.75 -1.23
N GLN A 159 -19.27 10.46 -1.55
CA GLN A 159 -20.29 9.47 -1.14
C GLN A 159 -20.04 8.90 0.28
N GLY A 160 -19.03 9.39 0.99
CA GLY A 160 -18.72 8.99 2.36
C GLY A 160 -17.78 7.78 2.50
N VAL A 161 -17.22 7.29 1.40
CA VAL A 161 -16.14 6.29 1.45
C VAL A 161 -14.88 6.97 1.97
N LYS A 162 -14.21 6.37 2.96
CA LYS A 162 -12.94 6.88 3.47
C LYS A 162 -11.80 6.59 2.50
N VAL A 163 -10.89 7.53 2.34
CA VAL A 163 -9.75 7.43 1.44
C VAL A 163 -8.47 7.49 2.25
N ALA A 164 -7.66 6.42 2.18
CA ALA A 164 -6.34 6.31 2.82
C ALA A 164 -5.23 6.28 1.77
N PHE A 165 -4.15 7.00 2.03
CA PHE A 165 -3.02 7.17 1.11
C PHE A 165 -1.69 7.05 1.84
N ASP A 166 -0.76 6.27 1.25
CA ASP A 166 0.66 6.27 1.60
C ASP A 166 1.48 6.91 0.48
N GLY A 167 2.27 7.93 0.80
CA GLY A 167 3.18 8.54 -0.17
C GLY A 167 4.06 7.51 -0.85
N ASN A 168 4.65 6.59 -0.09
CA ASN A 168 5.46 5.48 -0.57
C ASN A 168 6.30 5.87 -1.81
N PHE A 169 7.04 6.99 -1.69
CA PHE A 169 7.71 7.62 -2.81
C PHE A 169 8.86 6.75 -3.32
N ARG A 170 8.81 6.41 -4.61
CA ARG A 170 9.86 5.64 -5.29
C ARG A 170 10.32 6.40 -6.53
N PRO A 171 11.48 7.09 -6.48
CA PRO A 171 11.96 7.96 -7.58
C PRO A 171 11.96 7.30 -8.95
N ARG A 172 12.26 5.99 -9.03
CA ARG A 172 12.27 5.22 -10.29
C ARG A 172 10.91 5.17 -10.97
N GLY A 173 9.82 4.96 -10.21
CA GLY A 173 8.45 4.96 -10.74
C GLY A 173 8.08 6.28 -11.40
N TRP A 174 8.65 7.37 -10.90
CA TRP A 174 8.44 8.73 -11.38
C TRP A 174 9.51 9.21 -12.38
N ARG A 175 10.40 8.31 -12.82
CA ARG A 175 11.52 8.63 -13.75
C ARG A 175 12.39 9.80 -13.27
N GLY A 176 12.47 10.03 -11.96
CA GLY A 176 13.19 11.13 -11.34
C GLY A 176 12.54 12.51 -11.49
N ASP A 177 11.33 12.61 -12.07
CA ASP A 177 10.61 13.88 -12.21
C ASP A 177 9.91 14.27 -10.89
N LEU A 178 10.64 14.97 -10.03
CA LEU A 178 10.12 15.46 -8.75
C LEU A 178 9.00 16.49 -8.92
N SER A 179 9.04 17.32 -9.96
CA SER A 179 8.03 18.34 -10.22
C SER A 179 6.67 17.69 -10.53
N ARG A 180 6.66 16.73 -11.45
CA ARG A 180 5.47 15.92 -11.76
C ARG A 180 4.99 15.17 -10.52
N THR A 181 5.89 14.52 -9.79
CA THR A 181 5.55 13.76 -8.59
C THR A 181 4.82 14.64 -7.58
N ARG A 182 5.40 15.79 -7.23
CA ARG A 182 4.80 16.76 -6.30
C ARG A 182 3.43 17.21 -6.77
N THR A 183 3.27 17.55 -8.05
CA THR A 183 1.99 17.98 -8.62
C THR A 183 0.92 16.87 -8.46
N VAL A 184 1.23 15.63 -8.82
CA VAL A 184 0.29 14.51 -8.72
C VAL A 184 -0.04 14.19 -7.25
N PHE A 185 0.96 14.22 -6.36
CA PHE A 185 0.73 14.00 -4.93
C PHE A 185 -0.16 15.09 -4.33
N MET A 186 0.06 16.38 -4.66
CA MET A 186 -0.83 17.45 -4.21
C MET A 186 -2.27 17.22 -4.65
N GLU A 187 -2.48 16.78 -5.90
CA GLU A 187 -3.83 16.47 -6.38
C GLU A 187 -4.46 15.26 -5.65
N ALA A 188 -3.66 14.25 -5.33
CA ALA A 188 -4.14 13.11 -4.54
C ALA A 188 -4.46 13.52 -3.10
N LEU A 189 -3.57 14.27 -2.43
CA LEU A 189 -3.72 14.71 -1.03
C LEU A 189 -4.98 15.54 -0.79
N LYS A 190 -5.45 16.31 -1.77
CA LYS A 190 -6.74 17.04 -1.68
C LYS A 190 -7.95 16.10 -1.52
N ARG A 191 -7.79 14.81 -1.83
CA ARG A 191 -8.84 13.78 -1.91
C ARG A 191 -8.70 12.69 -0.85
N VAL A 192 -7.88 12.93 0.17
CA VAL A 192 -7.51 11.93 1.18
C VAL A 192 -8.10 12.31 2.53
N ASP A 193 -8.62 11.33 3.27
CA ASP A 193 -9.08 11.48 4.66
C ASP A 193 -8.02 11.04 5.67
N MET A 194 -7.16 10.07 5.27
CA MET A 194 -6.13 9.48 6.11
C MET A 194 -4.82 9.38 5.33
N ALA A 195 -3.76 10.01 5.80
CA ALA A 195 -2.41 9.92 5.23
C ALA A 195 -1.48 9.10 6.13
N LEU A 196 -0.74 8.16 5.54
CA LEU A 196 0.13 7.22 6.23
C LEU A 196 1.57 7.27 5.67
N PRO A 197 2.21 8.46 5.55
CA PRO A 197 3.52 8.59 4.93
C PRO A 197 4.63 7.98 5.78
N ALA A 198 5.77 7.66 5.14
CA ALA A 198 7.04 7.43 5.78
C ALA A 198 7.85 8.75 5.79
N TYR A 199 8.38 9.15 6.94
CA TYR A 199 9.11 10.41 7.07
C TYR A 199 10.30 10.51 6.10
N ASP A 200 11.07 9.44 5.92
CA ASP A 200 12.20 9.43 5.00
C ASP A 200 11.79 9.74 3.55
N ASP A 201 10.64 9.20 3.11
CA ASP A 201 10.10 9.47 1.77
C ASP A 201 9.66 10.95 1.64
N GLU A 202 9.05 11.51 2.68
CA GLU A 202 8.60 12.91 2.71
C GLU A 202 9.77 13.90 2.75
N ALA A 203 10.79 13.59 3.56
CA ALA A 203 12.02 14.38 3.61
C ALA A 203 12.71 14.43 2.24
N VAL A 204 12.75 13.30 1.52
CA VAL A 204 13.34 13.24 0.16
C VAL A 204 12.49 13.99 -0.86
N LEU A 205 11.16 13.80 -0.84
CA LEU A 205 10.28 14.38 -1.85
C LEU A 205 10.05 15.88 -1.63
N TRP A 206 9.82 16.30 -0.38
CA TRP A 206 9.37 17.65 -0.05
C TRP A 206 10.44 18.49 0.66
N GLY A 207 11.44 17.85 1.26
CA GLY A 207 12.47 18.52 2.07
C GLY A 207 11.98 18.81 3.49
N ASP A 208 10.99 18.07 3.99
CA ASP A 208 10.48 18.23 5.34
C ASP A 208 11.60 17.96 6.37
N PRO A 209 11.92 18.90 7.27
CA PRO A 209 13.02 18.74 8.22
C PRO A 209 12.69 17.86 9.40
N SER A 210 11.42 17.56 9.65
CA SER A 210 10.96 16.72 10.77
C SER A 210 9.59 16.09 10.49
N PRO A 211 9.18 15.05 11.23
CA PRO A 211 7.83 14.49 11.16
C PRO A 211 6.73 15.52 11.42
N GLU A 212 6.96 16.49 12.31
CA GLU A 212 6.02 17.57 12.62
C GLU A 212 5.79 18.47 11.38
N SER A 213 6.86 18.80 10.66
CA SER A 213 6.75 19.57 9.41
C SER A 213 5.98 18.83 8.34
N THR A 214 6.12 17.49 8.29
CA THR A 214 5.28 16.65 7.43
C THR A 214 3.81 16.77 7.83
N VAL A 215 3.50 16.69 9.13
CA VAL A 215 2.13 16.84 9.64
C VAL A 215 1.57 18.22 9.27
N GLU A 216 2.31 19.30 9.54
CA GLU A 216 1.88 20.68 9.23
C GLU A 216 1.56 20.85 7.73
N ARG A 217 2.43 20.34 6.86
CA ARG A 217 2.22 20.39 5.42
C ARG A 217 0.97 19.60 4.99
N LEU A 218 0.76 18.40 5.53
CA LEU A 218 -0.39 17.56 5.20
C LEU A 218 -1.70 18.10 5.77
N GLN A 219 -1.69 18.71 6.94
CA GLN A 219 -2.85 19.39 7.53
C GLN A 219 -3.33 20.56 6.64
N ALA A 220 -2.45 21.23 5.92
CA ALA A 220 -2.82 22.29 4.98
C ALA A 220 -3.70 21.78 3.82
N PHE A 221 -3.73 20.48 3.53
CA PHE A 221 -4.65 19.86 2.58
C PHE A 221 -6.01 19.48 3.20
N GLY A 222 -6.21 19.72 4.50
CA GLY A 222 -7.46 19.37 5.21
C GLY A 222 -7.56 17.89 5.58
N ILE A 223 -6.45 17.15 5.62
CA ILE A 223 -6.43 15.73 5.98
C ILE A 223 -6.70 15.59 7.47
N ALA A 224 -7.74 14.83 7.82
CA ALA A 224 -8.23 14.74 9.19
C ALA A 224 -7.37 13.82 10.09
N GLU A 225 -6.69 12.84 9.50
CA GLU A 225 -5.89 11.84 10.21
C GLU A 225 -4.58 11.59 9.47
N ILE A 226 -3.46 11.82 10.16
CA ILE A 226 -2.11 11.72 9.59
C ILE A 226 -1.26 10.86 10.52
N VAL A 227 -0.56 9.87 9.98
CA VAL A 227 0.36 9.02 10.73
C VAL A 227 1.69 8.97 10.02
N VAL A 228 2.65 9.72 10.51
CA VAL A 228 4.00 9.76 9.97
C VAL A 228 4.82 8.63 10.59
N LYS A 229 5.07 7.59 9.81
CA LYS A 229 5.97 6.48 10.17
C LYS A 229 7.41 6.99 10.19
N ASN A 230 8.21 6.62 11.20
CA ASN A 230 9.58 7.12 11.37
C ASN A 230 10.58 5.99 11.65
N GLY A 231 10.56 4.95 10.83
CA GLY A 231 11.46 3.80 10.95
C GLY A 231 11.44 3.17 12.36
N PRO A 232 12.60 3.06 13.02
CA PRO A 232 12.69 2.51 14.39
C PRO A 232 12.27 3.51 15.47
N ASN A 233 11.95 4.75 15.11
CA ASN A 233 11.54 5.80 16.05
C ASN A 233 10.01 5.80 16.22
N SER A 234 9.54 6.64 17.16
CA SER A 234 8.10 6.83 17.38
C SER A 234 7.40 7.33 16.12
N ALA A 235 6.23 6.77 15.80
CA ALA A 235 5.36 7.35 14.78
C ALA A 235 4.65 8.58 15.35
N LEU A 236 4.51 9.64 14.54
CA LEU A 236 3.73 10.81 14.91
C LEU A 236 2.31 10.68 14.38
N VAL A 237 1.35 10.63 15.28
CA VAL A 237 -0.08 10.56 14.98
C VAL A 237 -0.72 11.92 15.19
N ALA A 238 -1.32 12.48 14.16
CA ALA A 238 -2.09 13.71 14.21
C ALA A 238 -3.56 13.41 13.87
N SER A 239 -4.48 13.74 14.78
CA SER A 239 -5.90 13.54 14.59
C SER A 239 -6.68 14.68 15.25
N GLY A 240 -7.43 15.45 14.47
CA GLY A 240 -8.04 16.68 14.94
C GLY A 240 -6.98 17.69 15.41
N ALA A 241 -7.12 18.18 16.64
CA ALA A 241 -6.16 19.10 17.27
C ALA A 241 -5.05 18.41 18.08
N GLN A 242 -5.00 17.09 18.07
CA GLN A 242 -4.06 16.32 18.88
C GLN A 242 -2.93 15.75 18.02
N ASN A 243 -1.69 15.94 18.48
CA ASN A 243 -0.49 15.32 17.93
C ASN A 243 0.17 14.50 19.04
N GLU A 244 0.44 13.22 18.77
CA GLU A 244 1.01 12.31 19.75
C GLU A 244 2.09 11.44 19.14
N PHE A 245 3.24 11.34 19.80
CA PHE A 245 4.29 10.38 19.42
C PHE A 245 4.00 9.02 20.04
N ILE A 246 3.78 8.03 19.20
CA ILE A 246 3.52 6.66 19.62
C ILE A 246 4.82 5.86 19.52
N PRO A 247 5.38 5.41 20.64
CA PRO A 247 6.67 4.73 20.64
C PRO A 247 6.57 3.34 20.01
N VAL A 248 7.67 2.90 19.41
CA VAL A 248 7.84 1.51 18.99
C VAL A 248 7.94 0.64 20.24
N PRO A 249 7.01 -0.31 20.47
CA PRO A 249 6.98 -1.08 21.71
C PRO A 249 8.19 -2.01 21.86
N GLU A 250 8.78 -2.44 20.75
CA GLU A 250 9.96 -3.29 20.72
C GLU A 250 10.82 -2.95 19.49
N VAL A 251 12.06 -2.54 19.73
CA VAL A 251 13.03 -2.34 18.65
C VAL A 251 13.66 -3.68 18.31
N VAL A 252 13.48 -4.13 17.08
CA VAL A 252 14.03 -5.41 16.60
C VAL A 252 15.12 -5.18 15.57
N VAL A 253 16.10 -6.08 15.52
CA VAL A 253 17.06 -6.13 14.42
C VAL A 253 16.36 -6.78 13.22
N PRO A 254 16.17 -6.05 12.10
CA PRO A 254 15.40 -6.59 10.99
C PRO A 254 16.18 -7.68 10.24
N VAL A 255 15.47 -8.75 9.88
CA VAL A 255 15.94 -9.73 8.90
C VAL A 255 15.69 -9.19 7.48
N ASP A 256 14.54 -8.52 7.31
CA ASP A 256 14.13 -7.92 6.05
C ASP A 256 13.10 -6.82 6.30
N THR A 257 13.34 -5.60 5.82
CA THR A 257 12.44 -4.46 6.01
C THR A 257 11.34 -4.37 4.94
N THR A 258 11.28 -5.32 4.01
CA THR A 258 10.23 -5.35 2.99
C THR A 258 8.85 -5.41 3.64
N ALA A 259 7.94 -4.58 3.16
CA ALA A 259 6.56 -4.44 3.64
C ALA A 259 6.40 -4.01 5.12
N ALA A 260 7.45 -3.46 5.77
CA ALA A 260 7.30 -2.86 7.10
C ALA A 260 6.22 -1.76 7.09
N GLY A 261 6.29 -0.84 6.13
CA GLY A 261 5.29 0.22 5.93
C GLY A 261 3.92 -0.32 5.56
N ASP A 262 3.86 -1.30 4.65
CA ASP A 262 2.60 -1.89 4.18
C ASP A 262 1.86 -2.60 5.31
N SER A 263 2.58 -3.39 6.12
CA SER A 263 2.01 -4.09 7.28
C SER A 263 1.58 -3.13 8.38
N PHE A 264 2.35 -2.05 8.61
CA PHE A 264 1.96 -0.98 9.50
C PHE A 264 0.64 -0.34 9.04
N ASN A 265 0.55 0.06 7.77
CA ASN A 265 -0.64 0.67 7.19
C ASN A 265 -1.87 -0.24 7.31
N ALA A 266 -1.72 -1.53 7.00
CA ALA A 266 -2.80 -2.50 7.11
C ALA A 266 -3.30 -2.66 8.55
N ALA A 267 -2.39 -2.81 9.52
CA ALA A 267 -2.78 -2.96 10.94
C ALA A 267 -3.42 -1.68 11.47
N TYR A 268 -2.89 -0.52 11.09
CA TYR A 268 -3.49 0.77 11.46
C TYR A 268 -4.91 0.87 10.93
N ILE A 269 -5.12 0.68 9.63
CA ILE A 269 -6.44 0.75 8.99
C ILE A 269 -7.40 -0.27 9.62
N ALA A 270 -6.97 -1.53 9.81
CA ALA A 270 -7.80 -2.57 10.42
C ALA A 270 -8.25 -2.19 11.83
N ALA A 271 -7.35 -1.67 12.66
CA ALA A 271 -7.68 -1.21 14.01
C ALA A 271 -8.67 -0.04 13.97
N ARG A 272 -8.48 0.94 13.07
CA ARG A 272 -9.39 2.07 12.89
C ARG A 272 -10.78 1.61 12.40
N MET A 273 -10.83 0.68 11.45
CA MET A 273 -12.09 0.11 10.96
C MET A 273 -12.82 -0.71 12.03
N SER A 274 -12.08 -1.22 13.03
CA SER A 274 -12.63 -1.93 14.20
C SER A 274 -13.00 -0.97 15.35
N GLY A 275 -12.93 0.35 15.15
CA GLY A 275 -13.33 1.36 16.11
C GLY A 275 -12.28 1.77 17.13
N LYS A 276 -11.02 1.31 17.01
CA LYS A 276 -9.93 1.70 17.90
C LYS A 276 -9.50 3.16 17.66
N GLY A 277 -9.05 3.82 18.73
CA GLY A 277 -8.49 5.16 18.65
C GLY A 277 -7.18 5.23 17.84
N PRO A 278 -6.78 6.43 17.34
CA PRO A 278 -5.57 6.56 16.50
C PRO A 278 -4.28 6.08 17.19
N ALA A 279 -4.10 6.41 18.47
CA ALA A 279 -2.91 5.99 19.25
C ALA A 279 -2.87 4.46 19.42
N GLU A 280 -3.99 3.84 19.76
CA GLU A 280 -4.09 2.38 19.91
C GLU A 280 -3.85 1.67 18.55
N ALA A 281 -4.38 2.24 17.47
CA ALA A 281 -4.16 1.73 16.11
C ALA A 281 -2.68 1.80 15.73
N ALA A 282 -1.98 2.91 16.02
CA ALA A 282 -0.55 3.04 15.74
C ALA A 282 0.29 2.07 16.58
N ALA A 283 -0.06 1.85 17.84
CA ALA A 283 0.61 0.84 18.68
C ALA A 283 0.42 -0.59 18.12
N ALA A 284 -0.77 -0.93 17.63
CA ALA A 284 -1.02 -2.21 16.96
C ALA A 284 -0.23 -2.33 15.64
N ALA A 285 -0.15 -1.25 14.87
CA ALA A 285 0.60 -1.17 13.63
C ALA A 285 2.12 -1.40 13.84
N HIS A 286 2.70 -0.78 14.88
CA HIS A 286 4.10 -1.04 15.25
C HIS A 286 4.35 -2.51 15.60
N ARG A 287 3.44 -3.14 16.36
CA ARG A 287 3.58 -4.59 16.70
C ARG A 287 3.60 -5.48 15.46
N LEU A 288 2.68 -5.25 14.51
CA LEU A 288 2.66 -6.05 13.28
C LEU A 288 3.92 -5.79 12.43
N ALA A 289 4.31 -4.53 12.24
CA ALA A 289 5.52 -4.19 11.49
C ALA A 289 6.78 -4.85 12.11
N ALA A 290 6.92 -4.82 13.45
CA ALA A 290 8.02 -5.49 14.15
C ALA A 290 8.03 -7.02 13.95
N GLN A 291 6.87 -7.65 13.82
CA GLN A 291 6.79 -9.08 13.49
C GLN A 291 7.19 -9.35 12.04
N VAL A 292 6.68 -8.57 11.09
CA VAL A 292 6.94 -8.74 9.66
C VAL A 292 8.43 -8.64 9.35
N ILE A 293 9.13 -7.65 9.88
CA ILE A 293 10.56 -7.44 9.61
C ILE A 293 11.48 -8.53 10.19
N ARG A 294 10.97 -9.44 11.01
CA ARG A 294 11.70 -10.64 11.48
C ARG A 294 11.73 -11.78 10.44
N HIS A 295 10.99 -11.63 9.35
CA HIS A 295 10.87 -12.63 8.30
C HIS A 295 11.40 -12.11 6.97
N ARG A 296 11.78 -13.01 6.07
CA ARG A 296 12.16 -12.65 4.70
C ARG A 296 10.93 -12.50 3.82
N GLY A 297 10.96 -11.51 2.94
CA GLY A 297 9.87 -11.21 1.99
C GLY A 297 8.77 -10.35 2.59
N ALA A 298 7.83 -9.94 1.74
CA ALA A 298 6.77 -9.02 2.10
C ALA A 298 5.68 -9.64 3.00
N LEU A 299 5.41 -10.92 2.80
CA LEU A 299 4.35 -11.64 3.53
C LEU A 299 4.98 -12.65 4.49
N MET A 300 4.90 -12.38 5.79
CA MET A 300 5.34 -13.35 6.79
C MET A 300 4.47 -14.63 6.74
N PRO A 301 5.02 -15.82 7.12
CA PRO A 301 4.24 -17.07 7.17
C PRO A 301 2.98 -16.95 8.05
N ARG A 302 1.85 -17.54 7.61
CA ARG A 302 0.58 -17.47 8.35
C ARG A 302 0.68 -18.05 9.77
N ALA A 303 1.46 -19.12 9.96
CA ALA A 303 1.67 -19.72 11.27
C ALA A 303 2.31 -18.74 12.29
N ALA A 304 3.12 -17.81 11.81
CA ALA A 304 3.71 -16.76 12.65
C ALA A 304 2.73 -15.65 13.03
N ALA A 305 1.63 -15.49 12.25
CA ALA A 305 0.59 -14.49 12.50
C ALA A 305 -0.44 -14.94 13.58
N ALA A 306 -0.47 -16.23 13.93
CA ALA A 306 -1.47 -16.82 14.82
C ALA A 306 -1.12 -16.72 16.31
N VAL A 307 0.00 -16.09 16.64
CA VAL A 307 0.43 -15.95 18.04
C VAL A 307 0.09 -14.53 18.52
N HIS A 308 -1.21 -14.33 18.81
CA HIS A 308 -1.69 -13.31 19.80
C HIS A 308 -3.20 -13.42 20.04
#